data_843d32fd386260e2d56093a3a446e374
#
_entry.id   843d32fd386260e2d56093a3a446e374
#
_cell.length_a   1.000
_cell.length_b   1.000
_cell.length_c   1.000
_cell.angle_alpha   90.00
_cell.angle_beta   90.00
_cell.angle_gamma   90.00
#
_symmetry.space_group_name_H-M   'P 1'
#
loop_
_entity.id
_entity.type
_entity.pdbx_description
1 polymer ?
#
loop_
_entity_poly.entity_id
_entity_poly.type
_entity_poly.pdbx_seq_one_letter_code
_entity_poly.pdbx_strand_id
1 'polypeptide(L)'
;MLRFKGSADLHRIVVLNPKGGSGKTTLAFNLAGYIASTGHKVALVDMDRQGSSTRWLQNRPAELPPIHGISVSKSARDASGDWHIVVPEDINFAVIDAPAGVAGRQLIDYTCGAHAILVPVLPSDLDTHAAARLVSDLLLVAQVSRRNGRLGVVANRVNVRTVAYQQLTSFLTRLSIPVVGTFRDTQNYVRAASSGRSIHEMQPSRVSKDLAQWETVTQWLEHRLAMPLTPRDLLRPAETATMKKRSGLRTAMLIPAAATALLLVSLWWWAAPRDVDIATPLEPAVATESFPTAPPELADIALPDEPVMVDAGDKLRQKWQLSGVVKIGGDSVMILSDRHDDSSRRVSAKDDLDGWAVVDAGSNYAVFSQGGEEVRLVLNEEVVR
;
A
#
# COMPACT_ATOMS: atom_id res chain seq x y z
N MET A 1 14.68 6.32 10.73
CA MET A 1 13.37 6.47 11.40
C MET A 1 12.93 7.93 11.29
N LEU A 2 11.60 8.18 11.11
CA LEU A 2 11.07 9.55 11.19
C LEU A 2 10.59 9.82 12.61
N ARG A 3 11.22 10.77 13.29
CA ARG A 3 10.83 11.22 14.62
C ARG A 3 10.35 12.66 14.53
N PHE A 4 9.11 12.88 14.91
CA PHE A 4 8.52 14.22 14.99
C PHE A 4 8.58 14.73 16.43
N LYS A 5 9.07 15.97 16.59
CA LYS A 5 9.00 16.74 17.82
C LYS A 5 8.20 17.99 17.53
N GLY A 6 7.13 18.22 18.27
CA GLY A 6 6.20 19.35 18.12
C GLY A 6 5.05 19.23 19.09
N SER A 7 3.95 19.93 18.82
CA SER A 7 2.72 19.88 19.62
C SER A 7 2.24 18.44 19.84
N ALA A 8 1.68 18.17 21.03
CA ALA A 8 1.04 16.88 21.32
C ALA A 8 -0.16 16.61 20.39
N ASP A 9 -0.81 17.69 19.93
CA ASP A 9 -1.98 17.66 19.04
C ASP A 9 -1.59 17.78 17.56
N LEU A 10 -0.35 17.48 17.20
CA LEU A 10 0.14 17.57 15.82
C LEU A 10 -0.50 16.51 14.92
N HIS A 11 -1.37 16.93 14.03
CA HIS A 11 -1.95 16.09 13.00
C HIS A 11 -0.98 15.90 11.84
N ARG A 12 -0.64 14.65 11.53
CA ARG A 12 0.29 14.31 10.44
C ARG A 12 -0.45 13.72 9.26
N ILE A 13 -0.29 14.35 8.09
CA ILE A 13 -0.89 13.95 6.82
C ILE A 13 0.26 13.58 5.89
N VAL A 14 0.30 12.33 5.43
CA VAL A 14 1.38 11.83 4.58
C VAL A 14 0.89 11.64 3.16
N VAL A 15 1.59 12.23 2.20
CA VAL A 15 1.36 12.01 0.77
C VAL A 15 2.49 11.15 0.24
N LEU A 16 2.18 9.94 -0.20
CA LEU A 16 3.19 8.99 -0.65
C LEU A 16 2.74 8.18 -1.87
N ASN A 17 3.69 7.92 -2.76
CA ASN A 17 3.60 6.95 -3.85
C ASN A 17 5.05 6.66 -4.30
N PRO A 18 5.46 5.38 -4.46
CA PRO A 18 6.81 5.06 -4.91
C PRO A 18 7.12 5.55 -6.32
N LYS A 19 6.10 5.76 -7.16
CA LYS A 19 6.28 6.19 -8.54
C LYS A 19 6.51 7.70 -8.63
N GLY A 20 7.54 8.10 -9.41
CA GLY A 20 7.76 9.49 -9.79
C GLY A 20 6.62 10.01 -10.70
N GLY A 21 6.31 11.30 -10.62
CA GLY A 21 5.30 11.94 -11.47
C GLY A 21 3.84 11.66 -11.12
N SER A 22 3.54 10.89 -10.06
CA SER A 22 2.17 10.59 -9.62
C SER A 22 1.40 11.80 -9.07
N GLY A 23 2.08 12.92 -8.79
CA GLY A 23 1.50 14.16 -8.28
C GLY A 23 1.55 14.32 -6.76
N LYS A 24 2.44 13.60 -6.05
CA LYS A 24 2.65 13.73 -4.60
C LYS A 24 2.82 15.17 -4.15
N THR A 25 3.83 15.84 -4.69
CA THR A 25 4.15 17.23 -4.36
C THR A 25 2.99 18.16 -4.66
N THR A 26 2.29 17.97 -5.81
CA THR A 26 1.12 18.75 -6.16
C THR A 26 0.00 18.58 -5.15
N LEU A 27 -0.26 17.35 -4.72
CA LEU A 27 -1.25 17.06 -3.69
C LEU A 27 -0.84 17.65 -2.34
N ALA A 28 0.43 17.49 -1.95
CA ALA A 28 0.95 17.94 -0.66
C ALA A 28 0.85 19.47 -0.49
N PHE A 29 1.33 20.26 -1.46
CA PHE A 29 1.27 21.70 -1.33
C PHE A 29 -0.17 22.27 -1.46
N ASN A 30 -1.05 21.61 -2.22
CA ASN A 30 -2.45 22.01 -2.29
C ASN A 30 -3.17 21.73 -0.95
N LEU A 31 -2.87 20.61 -0.28
CA LEU A 31 -3.37 20.34 1.07
C LEU A 31 -2.87 21.36 2.08
N ALA A 32 -1.56 21.67 2.06
CA ALA A 32 -1.00 22.69 2.95
C ALA A 32 -1.64 24.06 2.72
N GLY A 33 -1.84 24.46 1.44
CA GLY A 33 -2.53 25.68 1.09
C GLY A 33 -4.00 25.71 1.51
N TYR A 34 -4.71 24.58 1.37
CA TYR A 34 -6.09 24.44 1.90
C TYR A 34 -6.11 24.67 3.42
N ILE A 35 -5.30 23.94 4.17
CA ILE A 35 -5.25 24.02 5.64
C ILE A 35 -4.90 25.45 6.08
N ALA A 36 -3.93 26.09 5.42
CA ALA A 36 -3.59 27.48 5.70
C ALA A 36 -4.76 28.44 5.39
N SER A 37 -5.47 28.24 4.28
CA SER A 37 -6.63 29.08 3.88
C SER A 37 -7.83 28.96 4.81
N THR A 38 -7.94 27.84 5.55
CA THR A 38 -8.96 27.67 6.62
C THR A 38 -8.55 28.25 7.97
N GLY A 39 -7.40 28.94 8.04
CA GLY A 39 -6.93 29.65 9.24
C GLY A 39 -6.09 28.79 10.19
N HIS A 40 -5.74 27.55 9.79
CA HIS A 40 -4.90 26.69 10.61
C HIS A 40 -3.40 26.91 10.34
N LYS A 41 -2.59 26.73 11.38
CA LYS A 41 -1.13 26.74 11.26
C LYS A 41 -0.62 25.39 10.76
N VAL A 42 0.08 25.39 9.64
CA VAL A 42 0.52 24.18 8.95
C VAL A 42 2.01 24.23 8.59
N ALA A 43 2.66 23.09 8.73
CA ALA A 43 3.99 22.85 8.17
C ALA A 43 3.89 21.99 6.90
N LEU A 44 4.67 22.33 5.87
CA LEU A 44 4.92 21.50 4.71
C LEU A 44 6.33 20.91 4.82
N VAL A 45 6.40 19.60 5.00
CA VAL A 45 7.65 18.86 5.21
C VAL A 45 8.06 18.21 3.90
N ASP A 46 9.11 18.75 3.28
CA ASP A 46 9.69 18.25 2.03
C ASP A 46 10.74 17.18 2.34
N MET A 47 10.39 15.91 2.09
CA MET A 47 11.27 14.75 2.28
C MET A 47 11.95 14.31 0.99
N ASP A 48 11.58 14.91 -0.17
CA ASP A 48 12.18 14.58 -1.46
C ASP A 48 13.46 15.39 -1.66
N ARG A 49 14.52 14.72 -2.12
CA ARG A 49 15.80 15.37 -2.45
C ARG A 49 15.68 16.36 -3.60
N GLN A 50 14.65 16.23 -4.42
CA GLN A 50 14.38 17.17 -5.51
C GLN A 50 13.95 18.55 -5.00
N GLY A 51 13.46 18.66 -3.76
CA GLY A 51 13.11 19.91 -3.12
C GLY A 51 11.97 20.65 -3.81
N SER A 52 11.01 19.92 -4.40
CA SER A 52 9.95 20.52 -5.18
C SER A 52 8.93 21.29 -4.33
N SER A 53 8.57 20.76 -3.16
CA SER A 53 7.73 21.47 -2.18
C SER A 53 8.45 22.68 -1.59
N THR A 54 9.75 22.58 -1.36
CA THR A 54 10.59 23.69 -0.88
C THR A 54 10.64 24.84 -1.92
N ARG A 55 10.84 24.52 -3.19
CA ARG A 55 10.80 25.54 -4.28
C ARG A 55 9.44 26.20 -4.40
N TRP A 56 8.37 25.46 -4.28
CA TRP A 56 7.03 26.02 -4.29
C TRP A 56 6.82 27.02 -3.14
N LEU A 57 7.29 26.70 -1.93
CA LEU A 57 7.24 27.62 -0.77
C LEU A 57 8.06 28.89 -0.99
N GLN A 58 9.23 28.80 -1.65
CA GLN A 58 10.06 29.97 -1.98
C GLN A 58 9.36 30.95 -2.94
N ASN A 59 8.47 30.43 -3.79
CA ASN A 59 7.68 31.24 -4.72
C ASN A 59 6.35 31.72 -4.12
N ARG A 60 6.07 31.37 -2.85
CA ARG A 60 4.78 31.70 -2.23
C ARG A 60 4.66 33.18 -1.97
N PRO A 61 3.57 33.84 -2.46
CA PRO A 61 3.30 35.23 -2.19
C PRO A 61 3.13 35.51 -0.69
N ALA A 62 3.73 36.62 -0.22
CA ALA A 62 3.73 36.99 1.19
C ALA A 62 2.33 37.42 1.73
N GLU A 63 1.42 37.78 0.83
CA GLU A 63 0.04 38.14 1.18
C GLU A 63 -0.85 36.92 1.51
N LEU A 64 -0.40 35.71 1.20
CA LEU A 64 -1.13 34.50 1.50
C LEU A 64 -0.87 34.01 2.95
N PRO A 65 -1.79 33.24 3.54
CA PRO A 65 -1.57 32.64 4.84
C PRO A 65 -0.24 31.88 4.89
N PRO A 66 0.57 32.07 5.93
CA PRO A 66 1.90 31.49 6.01
C PRO A 66 1.85 29.96 6.13
N ILE A 67 2.81 29.29 5.48
CA ILE A 67 3.03 27.85 5.62
C ILE A 67 4.48 27.68 6.07
N HIS A 68 4.70 26.96 7.18
CA HIS A 68 6.03 26.71 7.70
C HIS A 68 6.74 25.62 6.85
N GLY A 69 7.83 25.97 6.19
CA GLY A 69 8.60 25.03 5.37
C GLY A 69 9.62 24.26 6.17
N ILE A 70 9.64 22.95 6.06
CA ILE A 70 10.68 22.08 6.63
C ILE A 70 11.25 21.23 5.50
N SER A 71 12.52 21.47 5.15
CA SER A 71 13.25 20.66 4.17
C SER A 71 14.19 19.72 4.87
N VAL A 72 14.04 18.42 4.60
CA VAL A 72 14.86 17.38 5.24
C VAL A 72 16.03 17.06 4.34
N SER A 73 17.17 17.69 4.61
CA SER A 73 18.45 17.44 3.95
C SER A 73 19.19 16.24 4.57
N LYS A 74 20.26 15.77 3.91
CA LYS A 74 21.14 14.72 4.47
C LYS A 74 21.72 15.07 5.86
N SER A 75 21.87 16.35 6.16
CA SER A 75 22.40 16.86 7.44
C SER A 75 21.42 16.75 8.61
N ALA A 76 20.14 16.46 8.34
CA ALA A 76 19.11 16.31 9.37
C ALA A 76 19.02 14.87 9.94
N ARG A 77 19.92 13.97 9.54
CA ARG A 77 20.03 12.63 10.13
C ARG A 77 20.99 12.63 11.30
N ASP A 78 20.61 11.96 12.39
CA ASP A 78 21.53 11.70 13.50
C ASP A 78 22.53 10.57 13.19
N ALA A 79 23.42 10.29 14.14
CA ALA A 79 24.40 9.21 14.02
C ALA A 79 23.78 7.81 13.87
N SER A 80 22.52 7.62 14.26
CA SER A 80 21.75 6.38 14.08
C SER A 80 21.07 6.30 12.71
N GLY A 81 21.17 7.36 11.90
CA GLY A 81 20.50 7.47 10.60
C GLY A 81 19.02 7.86 10.68
N ASP A 82 18.55 8.25 11.88
CA ASP A 82 17.19 8.69 12.11
C ASP A 82 16.99 10.15 11.67
N TRP A 83 15.80 10.46 11.15
CA TRP A 83 15.39 11.81 10.83
C TRP A 83 14.67 12.43 12.02
N HIS A 84 15.18 13.56 12.50
CA HIS A 84 14.52 14.36 13.52
C HIS A 84 13.88 15.58 12.87
N ILE A 85 12.55 15.58 12.84
CA ILE A 85 11.75 16.65 12.27
C ILE A 85 11.19 17.45 13.44
N VAL A 86 11.68 18.68 13.59
CA VAL A 86 11.20 19.62 14.61
C VAL A 86 10.16 20.52 13.97
N VAL A 87 8.92 20.41 14.45
CA VAL A 87 7.80 21.26 14.07
C VAL A 87 7.58 22.26 15.18
N PRO A 88 7.44 23.58 14.93
CA PRO A 88 7.11 24.56 15.96
C PRO A 88 5.86 24.15 16.75
N GLU A 89 5.85 24.43 18.06
CA GLU A 89 4.80 23.98 18.98
C GLU A 89 3.42 24.62 18.69
N ASP A 90 3.39 25.76 18.03
CA ASP A 90 2.18 26.47 17.62
C ASP A 90 1.57 25.92 16.32
N ILE A 91 2.21 24.94 15.67
CA ILE A 91 1.74 24.29 14.44
C ILE A 91 0.96 23.02 14.79
N ASN A 92 -0.27 22.92 14.28
CA ASN A 92 -1.16 21.80 14.55
C ASN A 92 -1.23 20.78 13.39
N PHE A 93 -0.76 21.16 12.21
CA PHE A 93 -0.82 20.28 11.02
C PHE A 93 0.56 20.17 10.35
N ALA A 94 0.96 18.96 10.00
CA ALA A 94 2.13 18.70 9.19
C ALA A 94 1.75 17.87 7.97
N VAL A 95 1.92 18.44 6.78
CA VAL A 95 1.77 17.75 5.50
C VAL A 95 3.15 17.28 5.05
N ILE A 96 3.33 15.97 4.90
CA ILE A 96 4.60 15.33 4.57
C ILE A 96 4.58 14.90 3.11
N ASP A 97 5.40 15.54 2.28
CA ASP A 97 5.66 15.16 0.89
C ASP A 97 6.76 14.09 0.88
N ALA A 98 6.36 12.83 0.76
CA ALA A 98 7.30 11.71 0.79
C ALA A 98 8.05 11.58 -0.54
N PRO A 99 9.35 11.16 -0.52
CA PRO A 99 10.13 10.99 -1.73
C PRO A 99 9.58 9.88 -2.62
N ALA A 100 9.98 9.88 -3.89
CA ALA A 100 9.77 8.73 -4.75
C ALA A 100 10.60 7.52 -4.26
N GLY A 101 10.13 6.30 -4.55
CA GLY A 101 10.84 5.07 -4.21
C GLY A 101 10.66 4.59 -2.78
N VAL A 102 9.83 5.21 -1.95
CA VAL A 102 9.49 4.69 -0.61
C VAL A 102 8.75 3.37 -0.75
N ALA A 103 9.33 2.30 -0.20
CA ALA A 103 8.79 0.95 -0.29
C ALA A 103 9.18 0.10 0.94
N GLY A 104 8.48 -1.02 1.12
CA GLY A 104 8.80 -2.00 2.14
C GLY A 104 8.83 -1.40 3.54
N ARG A 105 9.89 -1.66 4.31
CA ARG A 105 10.01 -1.20 5.70
C ARG A 105 10.04 0.32 5.86
N GLN A 106 10.47 1.07 4.84
CA GLN A 106 10.46 2.53 4.91
C GLN A 106 9.03 3.09 5.05
N LEU A 107 8.02 2.40 4.50
CA LEU A 107 6.62 2.79 4.66
C LEU A 107 6.20 2.90 6.13
N ILE A 108 6.75 2.04 7.00
CA ILE A 108 6.48 2.09 8.44
C ILE A 108 6.88 3.44 9.02
N ASP A 109 8.04 3.97 8.59
CA ASP A 109 8.56 5.25 9.08
C ASP A 109 7.64 6.42 8.75
N TYR A 110 7.04 6.42 7.57
CA TYR A 110 6.12 7.48 7.13
C TYR A 110 4.71 7.31 7.71
N THR A 111 4.24 6.08 7.88
CA THR A 111 2.84 5.81 8.22
C THR A 111 2.58 5.66 9.72
N CYS A 112 3.61 5.33 10.51
CA CYS A 112 3.50 5.22 11.96
C CYS A 112 3.10 6.56 12.57
N GLY A 113 1.94 6.61 13.23
CA GLY A 113 1.34 7.81 13.82
C GLY A 113 0.88 8.86 12.80
N ALA A 114 0.77 8.54 11.52
CA ALA A 114 0.09 9.41 10.56
C ALA A 114 -1.43 9.36 10.77
N HIS A 115 -2.09 10.51 10.80
CA HIS A 115 -3.54 10.62 10.93
C HIS A 115 -4.24 10.33 9.59
N ALA A 116 -3.63 10.76 8.49
CA ALA A 116 -4.11 10.50 7.14
C ALA A 116 -2.95 10.11 6.22
N ILE A 117 -3.21 9.18 5.32
CA ILE A 117 -2.27 8.69 4.31
C ILE A 117 -2.95 8.81 2.96
N LEU A 118 -2.43 9.66 2.09
CA LEU A 118 -2.98 9.92 0.77
C LEU A 118 -2.05 9.39 -0.31
N VAL A 119 -2.62 8.61 -1.21
CA VAL A 119 -1.88 7.98 -2.31
C VAL A 119 -2.42 8.49 -3.64
N PRO A 120 -1.75 9.47 -4.29
CA PRO A 120 -2.13 9.89 -5.63
C PRO A 120 -1.73 8.83 -6.66
N VAL A 121 -2.69 8.41 -7.51
CA VAL A 121 -2.51 7.37 -8.52
C VAL A 121 -2.98 7.87 -9.87
N LEU A 122 -2.16 7.69 -10.91
CA LEU A 122 -2.56 7.97 -12.29
C LEU A 122 -3.36 6.80 -12.87
N PRO A 123 -4.36 7.06 -13.73
CA PRO A 123 -5.19 6.02 -14.34
C PRO A 123 -4.46 5.40 -15.54
N SER A 124 -3.39 4.67 -15.29
CA SER A 124 -2.71 3.84 -16.28
C SER A 124 -2.53 2.42 -15.72
N ASP A 125 -2.38 1.45 -16.58
CA ASP A 125 -2.19 0.05 -16.18
C ASP A 125 -0.93 -0.11 -15.28
N LEU A 126 0.19 0.50 -15.70
CA LEU A 126 1.43 0.49 -14.93
C LEU A 126 1.29 1.17 -13.56
N ASP A 127 0.52 2.26 -13.47
CA ASP A 127 0.29 2.98 -12.22
C ASP A 127 -0.66 2.20 -11.29
N THR A 128 -1.66 1.54 -11.87
CA THR A 128 -2.59 0.66 -11.13
C THR A 128 -1.84 -0.51 -10.50
N HIS A 129 -0.95 -1.17 -11.24
CA HIS A 129 -0.10 -2.23 -10.68
C HIS A 129 0.86 -1.73 -9.60
N ALA A 130 1.47 -0.56 -9.79
CA ALA A 130 2.33 0.04 -8.77
C ALA A 130 1.54 0.41 -7.50
N ALA A 131 0.33 0.95 -7.66
CA ALA A 131 -0.57 1.25 -6.55
C ALA A 131 -1.02 -0.01 -5.82
N ALA A 132 -1.27 -1.12 -6.55
CA ALA A 132 -1.59 -2.41 -5.96
C ALA A 132 -0.50 -2.91 -5.01
N ARG A 133 0.76 -2.85 -5.46
CA ARG A 133 1.92 -3.23 -4.63
C ARG A 133 2.05 -2.33 -3.42
N LEU A 134 1.94 -1.02 -3.61
CA LEU A 134 2.00 -0.06 -2.51
C LEU A 134 0.90 -0.31 -1.47
N VAL A 135 -0.35 -0.49 -1.90
CA VAL A 135 -1.46 -0.80 -0.99
C VAL A 135 -1.20 -2.09 -0.24
N SER A 136 -0.72 -3.14 -0.93
CA SER A 136 -0.33 -4.40 -0.28
C SER A 136 0.77 -4.18 0.77
N ASP A 137 1.79 -3.38 0.46
CA ASP A 137 2.86 -3.07 1.41
C ASP A 137 2.36 -2.23 2.59
N LEU A 138 1.45 -1.27 2.37
CA LEU A 138 0.84 -0.49 3.43
C LEU A 138 0.04 -1.37 4.40
N LEU A 139 -0.72 -2.33 3.88
CA LEU A 139 -1.54 -3.22 4.68
C LEU A 139 -0.73 -4.31 5.39
N LEU A 140 0.25 -4.92 4.71
CA LEU A 140 0.96 -6.10 5.18
C LEU A 140 2.28 -5.77 5.89
N VAL A 141 3.04 -4.80 5.39
CA VAL A 141 4.35 -4.43 5.95
C VAL A 141 4.19 -3.31 6.97
N ALA A 142 3.51 -2.23 6.59
CA ALA A 142 3.27 -1.10 7.48
C ALA A 142 2.09 -1.32 8.43
N GLN A 143 1.30 -2.37 8.23
CA GLN A 143 0.14 -2.76 9.04
C GLN A 143 -0.88 -1.61 9.22
N VAL A 144 -1.06 -0.81 8.18
CA VAL A 144 -2.10 0.23 8.16
C VAL A 144 -3.47 -0.45 8.13
N SER A 145 -4.29 -0.18 9.13
CA SER A 145 -5.62 -0.78 9.21
C SER A 145 -6.58 -0.15 8.18
N ARG A 146 -7.33 -0.98 7.46
CA ARG A 146 -8.42 -0.53 6.59
C ARG A 146 -9.57 0.10 7.40
N ARG A 147 -9.90 -0.50 8.56
CA ARG A 147 -11.02 -0.07 9.41
C ARG A 147 -10.84 1.34 9.97
N ASN A 148 -9.59 1.76 10.19
CA ASN A 148 -9.32 3.07 10.77
C ASN A 148 -9.49 4.21 9.76
N GLY A 149 -9.80 3.92 8.48
CA GLY A 149 -10.05 4.92 7.45
C GLY A 149 -8.90 5.90 7.18
N ARG A 150 -7.67 5.58 7.62
CA ARG A 150 -6.50 6.47 7.47
C ARG A 150 -5.93 6.52 6.06
N LEU A 151 -6.21 5.50 5.25
CA LEU A 151 -5.70 5.36 3.89
C LEU A 151 -6.75 5.78 2.89
N GLY A 152 -6.44 6.78 2.06
CA GLY A 152 -7.26 7.23 0.95
C GLY A 152 -6.45 7.30 -0.35
N VAL A 153 -7.04 6.89 -1.45
CA VAL A 153 -6.46 7.03 -2.78
C VAL A 153 -7.06 8.25 -3.47
N VAL A 154 -6.21 9.03 -4.12
CA VAL A 154 -6.61 10.13 -4.99
C VAL A 154 -6.33 9.73 -6.43
N ALA A 155 -7.38 9.53 -7.22
CA ALA A 155 -7.24 9.32 -8.65
C ALA A 155 -6.86 10.65 -9.31
N ASN A 156 -5.62 10.74 -9.81
CA ASN A 156 -5.04 11.98 -10.27
C ASN A 156 -4.92 12.02 -11.79
N ARG A 157 -5.10 13.21 -12.40
CA ARG A 157 -5.04 13.46 -13.84
C ARG A 157 -5.96 12.52 -14.63
N VAL A 158 -7.18 12.41 -14.16
CA VAL A 158 -8.15 11.44 -14.65
C VAL A 158 -8.98 11.99 -15.81
N ASN A 159 -9.22 11.13 -16.79
CA ASN A 159 -10.38 11.21 -17.63
C ASN A 159 -11.34 10.08 -17.22
N VAL A 160 -12.45 10.43 -16.58
CA VAL A 160 -13.43 9.46 -16.03
C VAL A 160 -14.09 8.55 -17.08
N ARG A 161 -13.99 8.90 -18.37
CA ARG A 161 -14.54 8.12 -19.48
C ARG A 161 -13.61 6.99 -19.95
N THR A 162 -12.39 6.88 -19.39
CA THR A 162 -11.41 5.89 -19.84
C THR A 162 -11.59 4.55 -19.13
N VAL A 163 -11.28 3.47 -19.87
CA VAL A 163 -11.24 2.10 -19.34
C VAL A 163 -10.22 2.01 -18.16
N ALA A 164 -9.08 2.68 -18.28
CA ALA A 164 -8.05 2.71 -17.25
C ALA A 164 -8.57 3.26 -15.90
N TYR A 165 -9.42 4.30 -15.93
CA TYR A 165 -10.05 4.80 -14.71
C TYR A 165 -11.05 3.80 -14.12
N GLN A 166 -11.84 3.14 -14.94
CA GLN A 166 -12.79 2.12 -14.50
C GLN A 166 -12.06 0.92 -13.88
N GLN A 167 -10.95 0.48 -14.48
CA GLN A 167 -10.10 -0.57 -13.93
C GLN A 167 -9.50 -0.19 -12.58
N LEU A 168 -8.95 1.03 -12.45
CA LEU A 168 -8.41 1.54 -11.19
C LEU A 168 -9.47 1.57 -10.09
N THR A 169 -10.64 2.14 -10.36
CA THR A 169 -11.72 2.23 -9.37
C THR A 169 -12.27 0.86 -8.97
N SER A 170 -12.46 -0.05 -9.93
CA SER A 170 -12.88 -1.43 -9.65
C SER A 170 -11.86 -2.17 -8.79
N PHE A 171 -10.57 -2.00 -9.08
CA PHE A 171 -9.50 -2.58 -8.28
C PHE A 171 -9.50 -2.06 -6.84
N LEU A 172 -9.60 -0.74 -6.63
CA LEU A 172 -9.61 -0.14 -5.30
C LEU A 172 -10.85 -0.51 -4.48
N THR A 173 -12.01 -0.61 -5.14
CA THR A 173 -13.25 -1.08 -4.51
C THR A 173 -13.10 -2.50 -3.98
N ARG A 174 -12.50 -3.40 -4.76
CA ARG A 174 -12.21 -4.78 -4.32
C ARG A 174 -11.31 -4.85 -3.09
N LEU A 175 -10.37 -3.92 -2.95
CA LEU A 175 -9.49 -3.84 -1.79
C LEU A 175 -10.13 -3.12 -0.59
N SER A 176 -11.37 -2.63 -0.73
CA SER A 176 -12.04 -1.79 0.26
C SER A 176 -11.20 -0.55 0.64
N ILE A 177 -10.49 0.02 -0.34
CA ILE A 177 -9.74 1.27 -0.19
C ILE A 177 -10.53 2.41 -0.82
N PRO A 178 -10.90 3.46 -0.07
CA PRO A 178 -11.69 4.55 -0.61
C PRO A 178 -10.91 5.38 -1.63
N VAL A 179 -11.55 5.70 -2.75
CA VAL A 179 -11.12 6.79 -3.64
C VAL A 179 -11.70 8.07 -3.05
N VAL A 180 -10.86 8.84 -2.37
CA VAL A 180 -11.28 10.03 -1.62
C VAL A 180 -11.29 11.29 -2.48
N GLY A 181 -10.74 11.23 -3.69
CA GLY A 181 -10.76 12.32 -4.64
C GLY A 181 -10.46 11.86 -6.06
N THR A 182 -11.01 12.59 -7.03
CA THR A 182 -10.80 12.33 -8.46
C THR A 182 -10.50 13.65 -9.15
N PHE A 183 -9.23 13.87 -9.50
CA PHE A 183 -8.75 15.10 -10.10
C PHE A 183 -8.57 14.96 -11.61
N ARG A 184 -9.13 15.88 -12.35
CA ARG A 184 -8.96 15.98 -13.81
C ARG A 184 -7.56 16.45 -14.18
N ASP A 185 -7.12 16.14 -15.39
CA ASP A 185 -5.92 16.76 -15.96
C ASP A 185 -6.22 18.20 -16.39
N THR A 186 -5.53 19.18 -15.79
CA THR A 186 -5.75 20.59 -16.06
C THR A 186 -4.49 21.42 -15.82
N GLN A 187 -4.31 22.46 -16.61
CA GLN A 187 -3.23 23.42 -16.48
C GLN A 187 -3.35 24.32 -15.22
N ASN A 188 -4.49 24.29 -14.53
CA ASN A 188 -4.68 25.09 -13.32
C ASN A 188 -3.69 24.70 -12.22
N TYR A 189 -3.39 23.39 -12.06
CA TYR A 189 -2.38 22.93 -11.11
C TYR A 189 -0.98 23.38 -11.48
N VAL A 190 -0.64 23.45 -12.78
CA VAL A 190 0.64 23.96 -13.25
C VAL A 190 0.77 25.46 -12.94
N ARG A 191 -0.29 26.22 -13.19
CA ARG A 191 -0.33 27.67 -12.89
C ARG A 191 -0.27 27.94 -11.40
N ALA A 192 -1.01 27.17 -10.59
CA ALA A 192 -0.95 27.25 -9.13
C ALA A 192 0.48 27.00 -8.63
N ALA A 193 1.10 25.91 -9.10
CA ALA A 193 2.46 25.53 -8.73
C ALA A 193 3.49 26.63 -9.09
N SER A 194 3.43 27.18 -10.31
CA SER A 194 4.38 28.21 -10.78
C SER A 194 4.23 29.55 -10.05
N SER A 195 3.05 29.84 -9.49
CA SER A 195 2.78 31.08 -8.76
C SER A 195 2.87 30.93 -7.22
N GLY A 196 3.35 29.80 -6.71
CA GLY A 196 3.42 29.53 -5.27
C GLY A 196 2.06 29.49 -4.56
N ARG A 197 0.97 29.27 -5.32
CA ARG A 197 -0.40 29.20 -4.83
C ARG A 197 -0.89 27.76 -4.81
N SER A 198 -1.82 27.46 -3.91
CA SER A 198 -2.67 26.28 -4.03
C SER A 198 -3.87 26.58 -4.94
N ILE A 199 -4.58 25.52 -5.34
CA ILE A 199 -5.81 25.67 -6.13
C ILE A 199 -6.89 26.45 -5.34
N HIS A 200 -6.88 26.34 -4.02
CA HIS A 200 -7.81 27.03 -3.12
C HIS A 200 -7.56 28.55 -3.01
N GLU A 201 -6.37 28.99 -3.42
CA GLU A 201 -5.93 30.40 -3.38
C GLU A 201 -5.93 31.08 -4.75
N MET A 202 -6.41 30.33 -5.76
CA MET A 202 -6.64 30.88 -7.09
C MET A 202 -8.02 31.53 -7.20
N GLN A 203 -8.20 32.34 -8.24
CA GLN A 203 -9.50 32.98 -8.49
C GLN A 203 -10.59 31.90 -8.71
N PRO A 204 -11.66 31.86 -7.87
CA PRO A 204 -12.64 30.77 -7.89
C PRO A 204 -13.32 30.55 -9.24
N SER A 205 -13.59 31.62 -10.00
CA SER A 205 -14.19 31.52 -11.35
C SER A 205 -13.36 30.71 -12.35
N ARG A 206 -12.03 30.66 -12.16
CA ARG A 206 -11.11 29.92 -13.05
C ARG A 206 -10.95 28.43 -12.64
N VAL A 207 -11.16 28.13 -11.37
CA VAL A 207 -10.86 26.83 -10.77
C VAL A 207 -12.09 26.16 -10.14
N SER A 208 -13.29 26.63 -10.42
CA SER A 208 -14.54 26.14 -9.78
C SER A 208 -14.71 24.60 -9.90
N LYS A 209 -14.41 24.04 -11.07
CA LYS A 209 -14.46 22.58 -11.30
C LYS A 209 -13.39 21.82 -10.50
N ASP A 210 -12.26 22.45 -10.29
CA ASP A 210 -11.16 21.86 -9.55
C ASP A 210 -11.46 21.91 -8.05
N LEU A 211 -12.02 23.02 -7.55
CA LEU A 211 -12.47 23.16 -6.17
C LEU A 211 -13.57 22.14 -5.83
N ALA A 212 -14.55 21.94 -6.71
CA ALA A 212 -15.58 20.92 -6.52
C ALA A 212 -14.99 19.49 -6.39
N GLN A 213 -13.88 19.19 -7.07
CA GLN A 213 -13.19 17.92 -6.92
C GLN A 213 -12.41 17.80 -5.60
N TRP A 214 -12.01 18.92 -5.02
CA TRP A 214 -11.34 18.94 -3.72
C TRP A 214 -12.31 18.73 -2.55
N GLU A 215 -13.58 19.05 -2.70
CA GLU A 215 -14.59 18.91 -1.63
C GLU A 215 -14.60 17.49 -1.03
N THR A 216 -14.51 16.47 -1.85
CA THR A 216 -14.50 15.08 -1.38
C THR A 216 -13.25 14.74 -0.57
N VAL A 217 -12.09 15.28 -0.99
CA VAL A 217 -10.81 15.08 -0.27
C VAL A 217 -10.84 15.81 1.06
N THR A 218 -11.30 17.07 1.08
CA THR A 218 -11.33 17.89 2.29
C THR A 218 -12.32 17.35 3.32
N GLN A 219 -13.52 16.95 2.89
CA GLN A 219 -14.52 16.31 3.77
C GLN A 219 -14.00 15.00 4.36
N TRP A 220 -13.36 14.16 3.54
CA TRP A 220 -12.74 12.94 4.04
C TRP A 220 -11.62 13.24 5.04
N LEU A 221 -10.79 14.24 4.74
CA LEU A 221 -9.68 14.63 5.60
C LEU A 221 -10.19 15.17 6.94
N GLU A 222 -11.16 16.06 6.95
CA GLU A 222 -11.78 16.62 8.16
C GLU A 222 -12.39 15.52 9.03
N HIS A 223 -13.18 14.62 8.42
CA HIS A 223 -13.74 13.48 9.12
C HIS A 223 -12.63 12.60 9.73
N ARG A 224 -11.55 12.35 8.99
CA ARG A 224 -10.45 11.50 9.46
C ARG A 224 -9.65 12.16 10.58
N LEU A 225 -9.40 13.45 10.51
CA LEU A 225 -8.66 14.20 11.52
C LEU A 225 -9.43 14.35 12.84
N ALA A 226 -10.75 14.29 12.82
CA ALA A 226 -11.60 14.24 14.01
C ALA A 226 -11.53 12.91 14.75
N MET A 227 -11.00 11.84 14.12
CA MET A 227 -10.86 10.53 14.75
C MET A 227 -9.49 10.37 15.43
N PRO A 228 -9.44 9.88 16.68
CA PRO A 228 -8.16 9.61 17.35
C PRO A 228 -7.39 8.49 16.66
N LEU A 229 -6.06 8.50 16.84
CA LEU A 229 -5.22 7.37 16.50
C LEU A 229 -5.40 6.26 17.53
N THR A 230 -5.45 5.01 17.05
CA THR A 230 -5.44 3.85 17.95
C THR A 230 -4.02 3.54 18.42
N PRO A 231 -3.84 2.83 19.55
CA PRO A 231 -2.50 2.39 19.98
C PRO A 231 -1.73 1.64 18.90
N ARG A 232 -2.42 0.88 18.05
CA ARG A 232 -1.82 0.16 16.91
C ARG A 232 -1.23 1.12 15.86
N ASP A 233 -1.85 2.28 15.66
CA ASP A 233 -1.40 3.28 14.70
C ASP A 233 -0.10 3.96 15.13
N LEU A 234 0.19 3.96 16.42
CA LEU A 234 1.37 4.54 17.04
C LEU A 234 2.52 3.54 17.19
N LEU A 235 2.21 2.23 17.16
CA LEU A 235 3.18 1.16 17.33
C LEU A 235 3.81 0.74 16.00
N ARG A 236 5.09 0.37 16.05
CA ARG A 236 5.78 -0.23 14.91
C ARG A 236 5.59 -1.75 14.90
N PRO A 237 5.37 -2.36 13.73
CA PRO A 237 5.19 -3.82 13.63
C PRO A 237 6.30 -4.67 14.28
N ALA A 238 7.55 -4.18 14.30
CA ALA A 238 8.67 -4.89 14.92
C ALA A 238 8.65 -4.88 16.47
N GLU A 239 8.03 -3.89 17.10
CA GLU A 239 7.92 -3.78 18.56
C GLU A 239 6.88 -4.73 19.13
N THR A 240 5.84 -5.03 18.36
CA THR A 240 4.82 -6.03 18.72
C THR A 240 5.37 -7.46 18.78
N ALA A 241 6.37 -7.80 17.95
CA ALA A 241 6.98 -9.13 17.94
C ALA A 241 7.89 -9.37 19.16
N THR A 242 8.55 -8.32 19.67
CA THR A 242 9.44 -8.41 20.86
C THR A 242 8.67 -8.45 22.18
N MET A 243 7.49 -7.85 22.28
CA MET A 243 6.65 -7.95 23.48
C MET A 243 6.07 -9.35 23.67
N LYS A 244 5.70 -10.04 22.58
CA LYS A 244 5.16 -11.42 22.64
C LYS A 244 6.25 -12.44 22.99
N LYS A 245 7.55 -12.14 22.80
CA LYS A 245 8.69 -13.02 23.10
C LYS A 245 9.22 -12.85 24.54
N ARG A 246 8.85 -11.77 25.25
CA ARG A 246 9.30 -11.53 26.63
C ARG A 246 8.43 -12.15 27.73
N SER A 247 7.23 -12.64 27.40
CA SER A 247 6.35 -13.30 28.37
C SER A 247 6.52 -14.82 28.46
N GLY A 248 7.47 -15.40 27.73
CA GLY A 248 7.64 -16.86 27.70
C GLY A 248 9.08 -17.31 27.56
N LEU A 249 9.98 -16.93 28.48
CA LEU A 249 11.22 -17.71 28.67
C LEU A 249 11.84 -17.47 30.06
N ARG A 250 11.33 -18.22 31.03
CA ARG A 250 12.16 -18.72 32.13
C ARG A 250 12.02 -20.23 32.05
N THR A 251 12.90 -20.91 31.37
CA THR A 251 13.30 -22.31 31.71
C THR A 251 14.58 -22.65 30.94
N ALA A 252 15.65 -22.83 31.72
CA ALA A 252 16.80 -23.74 31.60
C ALA A 252 17.52 -23.93 30.24
N MET A 253 18.76 -23.50 30.27
CA MET A 253 19.88 -24.05 29.47
C MET A 253 19.94 -25.58 29.58
N LEU A 254 20.03 -26.23 28.43
CA LEU A 254 20.79 -27.47 28.23
C LEU A 254 21.22 -27.50 26.76
N ILE A 255 22.52 -27.40 26.53
CA ILE A 255 23.17 -27.51 25.23
C ILE A 255 23.40 -29.00 24.98
N PRO A 256 22.99 -29.57 23.85
CA PRO A 256 23.54 -30.84 23.39
C PRO A 256 24.55 -30.63 22.26
N ALA A 257 25.66 -31.34 22.40
CA ALA A 257 26.87 -31.37 21.57
C ALA A 257 26.70 -31.95 20.13
N ALA A 258 25.65 -31.57 19.42
CA ALA A 258 25.41 -32.02 18.02
C ALA A 258 25.82 -31.01 16.94
N ALA A 259 26.30 -29.82 17.32
CA ALA A 259 26.63 -28.76 16.35
C ALA A 259 28.02 -28.89 15.70
N THR A 260 28.89 -29.75 16.18
CA THR A 260 30.27 -29.89 15.63
C THR A 260 30.40 -30.90 14.50
N ALA A 261 29.43 -31.80 14.29
CA ALA A 261 29.50 -32.81 13.23
C ALA A 261 29.10 -32.27 11.83
N LEU A 262 28.30 -31.21 11.76
CA LEU A 262 27.82 -30.65 10.47
C LEU A 262 28.82 -29.72 9.79
N LEU A 263 29.84 -29.21 10.49
CA LEU A 263 30.87 -28.35 9.91
C LEU A 263 31.97 -29.15 9.18
N LEU A 264 32.14 -30.45 9.47
CA LEU A 264 33.16 -31.27 8.83
C LEU A 264 32.67 -31.89 7.51
N VAL A 265 31.36 -32.01 7.31
CA VAL A 265 30.78 -32.56 6.05
C VAL A 265 30.74 -31.48 4.95
N SER A 266 30.62 -30.21 5.31
CA SER A 266 30.62 -29.11 4.32
C SER A 266 32.00 -28.80 3.74
N LEU A 267 33.07 -29.07 4.47
CA LEU A 267 34.45 -28.88 3.97
C LEU A 267 34.90 -29.98 2.98
N TRP A 268 34.32 -31.16 3.05
CA TRP A 268 34.63 -32.25 2.13
C TRP A 268 33.96 -32.11 0.76
N TRP A 269 32.84 -31.37 0.71
CA TRP A 269 32.07 -31.12 -0.54
C TRP A 269 32.64 -29.99 -1.39
N TRP A 270 33.55 -29.18 -0.84
CA TRP A 270 34.15 -28.02 -1.54
C TRP A 270 35.46 -28.39 -2.30
N ALA A 271 36.02 -29.56 -2.07
CA ALA A 271 37.33 -29.96 -2.59
C ALA A 271 37.32 -30.94 -3.81
N ALA A 272 36.15 -31.23 -4.41
CA ALA A 272 36.06 -32.09 -5.57
C ALA A 272 36.14 -31.30 -6.89
N PRO A 273 36.95 -31.69 -7.87
CA PRO A 273 37.07 -31.01 -9.16
C PRO A 273 35.80 -31.22 -10.01
N ARG A 274 35.33 -30.14 -10.64
CA ARG A 274 34.18 -30.12 -11.56
C ARG A 274 34.71 -29.90 -12.98
N ASP A 275 34.62 -30.90 -13.81
CA ASP A 275 34.75 -30.76 -15.26
C ASP A 275 33.42 -30.23 -15.81
N VAL A 276 33.50 -29.14 -16.56
CA VAL A 276 32.35 -28.51 -17.20
C VAL A 276 32.46 -28.68 -18.68
N ASP A 277 31.59 -29.52 -19.27
CA ASP A 277 31.36 -29.56 -20.70
C ASP A 277 30.34 -28.50 -21.13
N ILE A 278 30.75 -27.66 -22.05
CA ILE A 278 29.96 -26.58 -22.64
C ILE A 278 29.26 -27.12 -23.89
N ALA A 279 27.95 -27.28 -23.84
CA ALA A 279 27.11 -27.57 -25.00
C ALA A 279 26.45 -26.27 -25.55
N THR A 280 26.54 -26.13 -26.87
CA THR A 280 26.06 -25.03 -27.73
C THR A 280 24.54 -24.83 -27.71
N PRO A 281 24.07 -23.62 -27.95
CA PRO A 281 22.60 -23.31 -27.94
C PRO A 281 21.94 -23.68 -29.27
N LEU A 282 20.72 -24.23 -29.17
CA LEU A 282 19.82 -24.47 -30.29
C LEU A 282 18.84 -23.28 -30.46
N GLU A 283 18.64 -22.87 -31.70
CA GLU A 283 17.68 -21.83 -32.15
C GLU A 283 16.22 -22.21 -31.87
N PRO A 284 15.33 -21.25 -31.61
CA PRO A 284 13.91 -21.54 -31.43
C PRO A 284 13.16 -21.57 -32.76
N ALA A 285 12.42 -22.65 -32.99
CA ALA A 285 11.46 -22.78 -34.07
C ALA A 285 10.16 -22.03 -33.76
N VAL A 286 9.73 -21.20 -34.73
CA VAL A 286 8.46 -20.47 -34.70
C VAL A 286 7.35 -21.42 -35.12
N ALA A 287 6.38 -21.71 -34.27
CA ALA A 287 5.14 -22.37 -34.62
C ALA A 287 3.98 -21.35 -34.51
N THR A 288 3.35 -21.08 -35.65
CA THR A 288 2.10 -20.34 -35.78
C THR A 288 0.93 -21.30 -35.56
N GLU A 289 0.17 -21.13 -34.48
CA GLU A 289 -1.14 -21.78 -34.33
C GLU A 289 -2.27 -20.75 -34.31
N SER A 290 -3.28 -21.02 -35.14
CA SER A 290 -4.48 -20.26 -35.38
C SER A 290 -5.53 -20.54 -34.31
N PHE A 291 -6.19 -19.48 -33.83
CA PHE A 291 -7.29 -19.53 -32.85
C PHE A 291 -8.64 -19.85 -33.55
N PRO A 292 -9.45 -20.73 -33.00
CA PRO A 292 -10.84 -20.89 -33.41
C PRO A 292 -11.79 -19.92 -32.69
N THR A 293 -12.77 -19.46 -33.46
CA THR A 293 -13.86 -18.55 -33.13
C THR A 293 -15.03 -19.25 -32.46
N ALA A 294 -15.68 -18.53 -31.52
CA ALA A 294 -17.06 -18.60 -30.99
C ALA A 294 -17.43 -19.68 -29.95
N PRO A 295 -18.22 -19.28 -28.92
CA PRO A 295 -18.67 -20.16 -27.84
C PRO A 295 -20.02 -20.83 -28.14
N PRO A 296 -20.31 -21.99 -27.53
CA PRO A 296 -21.62 -22.60 -27.58
C PRO A 296 -22.60 -22.10 -26.51
N GLU A 297 -23.87 -22.11 -26.86
CA GLU A 297 -25.05 -21.75 -26.11
C GLU A 297 -25.25 -22.54 -24.82
N LEU A 298 -25.77 -21.85 -23.80
CA LEU A 298 -26.17 -22.39 -22.50
C LEU A 298 -27.51 -23.16 -22.65
N ALA A 299 -27.51 -24.43 -22.27
CA ALA A 299 -28.70 -25.21 -22.05
C ALA A 299 -29.05 -25.31 -20.58
N ASP A 300 -30.30 -25.08 -20.21
CA ASP A 300 -30.92 -25.20 -18.89
C ASP A 300 -30.72 -26.60 -18.28
N ILE A 301 -30.18 -26.64 -17.04
CA ILE A 301 -30.22 -27.84 -16.21
C ILE A 301 -30.85 -27.48 -14.86
N ALA A 302 -31.96 -28.13 -14.55
CA ALA A 302 -32.69 -28.04 -13.30
C ALA A 302 -31.91 -28.67 -12.11
N LEU A 303 -32.01 -28.03 -10.96
CA LEU A 303 -31.41 -28.45 -9.67
C LEU A 303 -32.30 -29.50 -8.98
N PRO A 304 -31.74 -30.52 -8.34
CA PRO A 304 -32.43 -31.33 -7.33
C PRO A 304 -32.14 -30.83 -5.91
N ASP A 305 -33.19 -30.78 -5.08
CA ASP A 305 -33.17 -30.55 -3.65
C ASP A 305 -32.63 -31.79 -2.89
N GLU A 306 -31.52 -31.64 -2.17
CA GLU A 306 -31.13 -32.54 -1.08
C GLU A 306 -30.43 -31.78 0.07
N PRO A 307 -30.51 -32.26 1.32
CA PRO A 307 -30.11 -31.52 2.53
C PRO A 307 -28.59 -31.41 2.68
N VAL A 308 -28.11 -30.18 2.88
CA VAL A 308 -26.71 -29.80 2.94
C VAL A 308 -26.06 -30.28 4.24
N MET A 309 -25.18 -31.26 4.16
CA MET A 309 -24.12 -31.49 5.16
C MET A 309 -23.04 -30.45 4.93
N VAL A 310 -22.73 -29.63 5.93
CA VAL A 310 -21.71 -28.58 5.85
C VAL A 310 -20.34 -29.26 5.80
N ASP A 311 -19.77 -29.27 4.61
CA ASP A 311 -18.48 -29.86 4.27
C ASP A 311 -17.30 -29.08 4.86
N ALA A 312 -16.14 -29.73 5.05
CA ALA A 312 -14.93 -29.08 5.57
C ALA A 312 -14.45 -27.95 4.65
N GLY A 313 -14.64 -28.10 3.34
CA GLY A 313 -14.38 -27.10 2.34
C GLY A 313 -15.24 -25.85 2.45
N ASP A 314 -16.50 -26.01 2.84
CA ASP A 314 -17.40 -24.88 3.10
C ASP A 314 -16.96 -24.05 4.30
N LYS A 315 -16.41 -24.68 5.34
CA LYS A 315 -15.83 -23.97 6.50
C LYS A 315 -14.62 -23.12 6.09
N LEU A 316 -13.78 -23.63 5.18
CA LEU A 316 -12.65 -22.86 4.65
C LEU A 316 -13.14 -21.62 3.88
N ARG A 317 -14.16 -21.77 3.03
CA ARG A 317 -14.77 -20.65 2.26
C ARG A 317 -15.49 -19.64 3.14
N GLN A 318 -16.13 -20.10 4.21
CA GLN A 318 -16.80 -19.22 5.18
C GLN A 318 -15.80 -18.39 5.99
N LYS A 319 -14.65 -18.97 6.33
CA LYS A 319 -13.62 -18.30 7.13
C LYS A 319 -12.70 -17.44 6.28
N TRP A 320 -12.23 -17.93 5.13
CA TRP A 320 -11.20 -17.28 4.33
C TRP A 320 -11.70 -16.79 2.98
N GLN A 321 -11.26 -15.61 2.61
CA GLN A 321 -11.46 -15.02 1.29
C GLN A 321 -10.11 -14.77 0.63
N LEU A 322 -9.96 -15.18 -0.63
CA LEU A 322 -8.78 -14.85 -1.41
C LEU A 322 -8.82 -13.37 -1.81
N SER A 323 -7.89 -12.58 -1.28
CA SER A 323 -7.78 -11.14 -1.49
C SER A 323 -6.73 -10.76 -2.52
N GLY A 324 -5.85 -11.69 -2.90
CA GLY A 324 -4.85 -11.46 -3.92
C GLY A 324 -3.92 -12.66 -4.13
N VAL A 325 -3.34 -12.75 -5.33
CA VAL A 325 -2.24 -13.68 -5.65
C VAL A 325 -1.09 -12.86 -6.25
N VAL A 326 0.10 -13.01 -5.71
CA VAL A 326 1.31 -12.30 -6.16
C VAL A 326 2.37 -13.34 -6.54
N LYS A 327 2.93 -13.24 -7.75
CA LYS A 327 4.07 -14.07 -8.17
C LYS A 327 5.38 -13.38 -7.80
N ILE A 328 6.23 -14.06 -7.03
CA ILE A 328 7.53 -13.55 -6.59
C ILE A 328 8.58 -14.61 -6.94
N GLY A 329 9.49 -14.30 -7.87
CA GLY A 329 10.62 -15.19 -8.20
C GLY A 329 10.23 -16.58 -8.72
N GLY A 330 9.04 -16.73 -9.32
CA GLY A 330 8.51 -18.02 -9.79
C GLY A 330 7.51 -18.68 -8.84
N ASP A 331 7.49 -18.30 -7.57
CA ASP A 331 6.53 -18.81 -6.58
C ASP A 331 5.28 -17.93 -6.50
N SER A 332 4.10 -18.55 -6.33
CA SER A 332 2.83 -17.86 -6.09
C SER A 332 2.62 -17.69 -4.59
N VAL A 333 2.35 -16.44 -4.17
CA VAL A 333 2.01 -16.10 -2.80
C VAL A 333 0.57 -15.59 -2.78
N MET A 334 -0.29 -16.29 -2.05
CA MET A 334 -1.68 -15.94 -1.86
C MET A 334 -1.84 -15.04 -0.62
N ILE A 335 -2.73 -14.07 -0.73
CA ILE A 335 -3.16 -13.21 0.36
C ILE A 335 -4.61 -13.56 0.67
N LEU A 336 -4.84 -14.08 1.86
CA LEU A 336 -6.15 -14.47 2.34
C LEU A 336 -6.56 -13.54 3.48
N SER A 337 -7.82 -13.11 3.47
CA SER A 337 -8.41 -12.32 4.56
C SER A 337 -9.42 -13.16 5.32
N ASP A 338 -9.34 -13.15 6.64
CA ASP A 338 -10.36 -13.75 7.49
C ASP A 338 -11.63 -12.90 7.44
N ARG A 339 -12.77 -13.54 7.21
CA ARG A 339 -14.07 -12.85 7.07
C ARG A 339 -14.63 -12.36 8.40
N HIS A 340 -14.12 -12.86 9.54
CA HIS A 340 -14.64 -12.56 10.88
C HIS A 340 -13.86 -11.47 11.60
N ASP A 341 -12.51 -11.44 11.46
CA ASP A 341 -11.65 -10.53 12.22
C ASP A 341 -10.79 -9.60 11.35
N ASP A 342 -10.99 -9.65 10.01
CA ASP A 342 -10.28 -8.83 9.02
C ASP A 342 -8.74 -8.99 9.08
N SER A 343 -8.27 -10.08 9.71
CA SER A 343 -6.85 -10.44 9.67
C SER A 343 -6.49 -10.94 8.27
N SER A 344 -5.26 -10.66 7.84
CA SER A 344 -4.76 -11.15 6.56
C SER A 344 -3.59 -12.09 6.76
N ARG A 345 -3.60 -13.24 6.08
CA ARG A 345 -2.54 -14.24 6.13
C ARG A 345 -1.89 -14.39 4.75
N ARG A 346 -0.57 -14.49 4.72
CA ARG A 346 0.20 -14.88 3.51
C ARG A 346 0.39 -16.37 3.54
N VAL A 347 0.13 -17.02 2.38
CA VAL A 347 0.32 -18.44 2.19
C VAL A 347 1.06 -18.64 0.86
N SER A 348 2.19 -19.33 0.88
CA SER A 348 2.95 -19.74 -0.31
C SER A 348 2.66 -21.20 -0.63
N ALA A 349 3.18 -21.68 -1.77
CA ALA A 349 3.02 -23.09 -2.17
C ALA A 349 3.61 -24.11 -1.18
N LYS A 350 4.39 -23.65 -0.19
CA LYS A 350 5.04 -24.48 0.85
C LYS A 350 4.37 -24.38 2.22
N ASP A 351 3.39 -23.49 2.35
CA ASP A 351 2.69 -23.24 3.59
C ASP A 351 1.33 -23.97 3.60
N ASP A 352 0.74 -24.10 4.78
CA ASP A 352 -0.64 -24.53 4.95
C ASP A 352 -1.55 -23.39 5.46
N LEU A 353 -2.85 -23.52 5.20
CA LEU A 353 -3.89 -22.65 5.69
C LEU A 353 -4.84 -23.47 6.58
N ASP A 354 -4.66 -23.40 7.89
CA ASP A 354 -5.46 -24.13 8.87
C ASP A 354 -5.51 -25.66 8.59
N GLY A 355 -4.37 -26.21 8.14
CA GLY A 355 -4.22 -27.64 7.78
C GLY A 355 -4.56 -27.96 6.32
N TRP A 356 -4.89 -26.97 5.49
CA TRP A 356 -5.09 -27.12 4.05
C TRP A 356 -3.82 -26.77 3.30
N ALA A 357 -3.24 -27.72 2.58
CA ALA A 357 -2.06 -27.50 1.76
C ALA A 357 -2.41 -26.81 0.44
N VAL A 358 -1.54 -25.92 -0.04
CA VAL A 358 -1.68 -25.30 -1.35
C VAL A 358 -1.29 -26.29 -2.44
N VAL A 359 -2.22 -26.57 -3.38
CA VAL A 359 -1.99 -27.49 -4.52
C VAL A 359 -1.73 -26.73 -5.80
N ASP A 360 -2.48 -25.66 -6.05
CA ASP A 360 -2.33 -24.84 -7.26
C ASP A 360 -2.72 -23.38 -6.97
N ALA A 361 -2.10 -22.45 -7.72
CA ALA A 361 -2.44 -21.03 -7.64
C ALA A 361 -2.25 -20.32 -8.98
N GLY A 362 -3.34 -19.79 -9.51
CA GLY A 362 -3.36 -18.94 -10.70
C GLY A 362 -3.31 -17.45 -10.37
N SER A 363 -3.59 -16.60 -11.34
CA SER A 363 -3.61 -15.13 -11.14
C SER A 363 -4.83 -14.66 -10.32
N ASN A 364 -5.91 -15.43 -10.28
CA ASN A 364 -7.19 -15.07 -9.66
C ASN A 364 -7.82 -16.19 -8.83
N TYR A 365 -7.10 -17.29 -8.61
CA TYR A 365 -7.58 -18.39 -7.79
C TYR A 365 -6.44 -19.07 -7.03
N ALA A 366 -6.80 -19.80 -5.98
CA ALA A 366 -5.94 -20.72 -5.27
C ALA A 366 -6.71 -22.01 -4.95
N VAL A 367 -6.05 -23.15 -5.06
CA VAL A 367 -6.60 -24.47 -4.76
C VAL A 367 -5.90 -25.01 -3.52
N PHE A 368 -6.70 -25.39 -2.54
CA PHE A 368 -6.25 -25.97 -1.28
C PHE A 368 -6.74 -27.41 -1.17
N SER A 369 -5.93 -28.31 -0.61
CA SER A 369 -6.32 -29.69 -0.41
C SER A 369 -6.09 -30.14 1.03
N GLN A 370 -7.04 -30.92 1.58
CA GLN A 370 -6.96 -31.56 2.88
C GLN A 370 -7.68 -32.91 2.81
N GLY A 371 -6.97 -33.99 3.15
CA GLY A 371 -7.58 -35.34 3.25
C GLY A 371 -8.16 -35.90 1.94
N GLY A 372 -7.71 -35.37 0.76
CA GLY A 372 -8.21 -35.77 -0.56
C GLY A 372 -9.37 -34.90 -1.08
N GLU A 373 -9.85 -33.96 -0.28
CA GLU A 373 -10.80 -32.93 -0.69
C GLU A 373 -10.04 -31.72 -1.24
N GLU A 374 -10.54 -31.12 -2.31
CA GLU A 374 -9.96 -29.91 -2.93
C GLU A 374 -10.96 -28.76 -2.88
N VAL A 375 -10.50 -27.61 -2.42
CA VAL A 375 -11.29 -26.38 -2.35
C VAL A 375 -10.60 -25.30 -3.17
N ARG A 376 -11.34 -24.75 -4.13
CA ARG A 376 -10.89 -23.61 -4.92
C ARG A 376 -11.47 -22.33 -4.34
N LEU A 377 -10.59 -21.41 -3.94
CA LEU A 377 -10.92 -20.04 -3.59
C LEU A 377 -10.65 -19.16 -4.80
N VAL A 378 -11.65 -18.40 -5.22
CA VAL A 378 -11.53 -17.45 -6.34
C VAL A 378 -11.44 -16.03 -5.76
N LEU A 379 -10.65 -15.20 -6.42
CA LEU A 379 -10.50 -13.79 -6.03
C LEU A 379 -11.89 -13.11 -6.05
N ASN A 380 -12.37 -12.64 -4.89
CA ASN A 380 -13.65 -11.97 -4.66
C ASN A 380 -14.92 -12.81 -4.88
N GLU A 381 -14.88 -14.10 -4.68
CA GLU A 381 -16.08 -14.91 -4.63
C GLU A 381 -16.93 -14.52 -3.40
N GLU A 382 -18.12 -13.95 -3.62
CA GLU A 382 -19.12 -13.77 -2.57
C GLU A 382 -19.80 -15.13 -2.36
N VAL A 383 -19.73 -15.64 -1.14
CA VAL A 383 -20.56 -16.80 -0.75
C VAL A 383 -22.00 -16.31 -0.70
N VAL A 384 -22.78 -16.69 -1.70
CA VAL A 384 -24.24 -16.50 -1.67
C VAL A 384 -24.76 -17.27 -0.45
N ARG A 385 -25.38 -16.57 0.49
CA ARG A 385 -26.05 -17.13 1.67
C ARG A 385 -27.39 -17.70 1.29
#